data_cb446a561ca5588f0b856d469fe2a6d7
#
_entry.id   cb446a561ca5588f0b856d469fe2a6d7
#
_cell.length_a   1.000
_cell.length_b   1.000
_cell.length_c   1.000
_cell.angle_alpha   90.00
_cell.angle_beta   90.00
_cell.angle_gamma   90.00
#
_symmetry.space_group_name_H-M   'P 1'
#
loop_
_entity.id
_entity.type
_entity.pdbx_description
1 polymer ?
#
loop_
_entity_poly.entity_id
_entity_poly.type
_entity_poly.pdbx_seq_one_letter_code
_entity_poly.pdbx_strand_id
1 'polypeptide(L)'
;MSKNLWVVGDSTLSSFEDKYYLPRYGYGTKLQEYLDDEIIVKNIALSGRSSKSYTTEPEYQTLLSGMKKDDYLIIGFGHNDEKTENDRYTQGEGDYLTQGTFAFSLYNNYIKKAQEAGCTPILCTPIVRRSPDGKWNGQMLHVTAPVGEYKGGDYPKAIRDLARQLNIALVDMTMMTKEMYDRLGADETLYLHAWPSDKAISVDNTHTNVWGARVNAYLCLSEIKNIGVEGLSNHITGLENDAPMPSKKKYFKPSETYKPTVFDSNLSDSKIWEKSGIWKPSVFGDIMD
;
A
#
# COMPACT_ATOMS: atom_id res chain seq x y z
N MET A 1 -23.72 -1.64 15.12
CA MET A 1 -23.69 -1.88 13.66
C MET A 1 -22.25 -1.74 13.22
N SER A 2 -21.72 -2.69 12.47
CA SER A 2 -20.37 -2.62 11.94
C SER A 2 -20.20 -1.40 11.02
N LYS A 3 -19.04 -0.77 11.09
CA LYS A 3 -18.63 0.34 10.21
C LYS A 3 -17.77 -0.20 9.08
N ASN A 4 -17.72 0.52 7.97
CA ASN A 4 -16.85 0.14 6.88
C ASN A 4 -15.54 0.94 6.93
N LEU A 5 -14.44 0.26 6.63
CA LEU A 5 -13.17 0.86 6.24
C LEU A 5 -13.01 0.69 4.72
N TRP A 6 -13.40 1.73 4.00
CA TRP A 6 -13.20 1.79 2.55
C TRP A 6 -11.72 2.00 2.24
N VAL A 7 -11.24 1.31 1.21
CA VAL A 7 -9.86 1.42 0.77
C VAL A 7 -9.85 1.67 -0.73
N VAL A 8 -9.39 2.85 -1.12
CA VAL A 8 -9.15 3.22 -2.52
C VAL A 8 -7.68 3.49 -2.75
N GLY A 9 -7.21 3.19 -3.93
CA GLY A 9 -5.81 3.35 -4.25
C GLY A 9 -5.43 2.61 -5.52
N ASP A 10 -4.14 2.49 -5.69
CA ASP A 10 -3.53 1.82 -6.82
C ASP A 10 -3.19 0.34 -6.54
N SER A 11 -2.31 -0.22 -7.36
CA SER A 11 -1.89 -1.62 -7.27
C SER A 11 -1.28 -2.00 -5.92
N THR A 12 -0.73 -1.06 -5.17
CA THR A 12 -0.09 -1.36 -3.88
C THR A 12 -1.08 -1.67 -2.77
N LEU A 13 -2.37 -1.36 -2.99
CA LEU A 13 -3.47 -1.72 -2.09
C LEU A 13 -4.41 -2.78 -2.68
N SER A 14 -4.39 -3.00 -4.00
CA SER A 14 -5.37 -3.83 -4.70
C SER A 14 -5.18 -5.34 -4.49
N SER A 15 -6.22 -6.11 -4.80
CA SER A 15 -6.14 -7.55 -5.01
C SER A 15 -5.66 -7.87 -6.42
N PHE A 16 -5.14 -9.09 -6.60
CA PHE A 16 -4.66 -9.61 -7.87
C PHE A 16 -5.09 -11.06 -8.08
N GLU A 17 -5.26 -11.41 -9.35
CA GLU A 17 -5.50 -12.78 -9.81
C GLU A 17 -4.39 -13.18 -10.80
N ASP A 18 -3.14 -13.02 -10.41
CA ASP A 18 -2.03 -13.37 -11.29
C ASP A 18 -1.40 -14.72 -10.96
N LYS A 19 -0.63 -15.22 -11.93
CA LYS A 19 0.04 -16.52 -11.85
C LYS A 19 1.54 -16.39 -11.57
N TYR A 20 1.93 -15.40 -10.81
CA TYR A 20 3.30 -15.25 -10.38
C TYR A 20 3.72 -16.42 -9.49
N TYR A 21 5.01 -16.69 -9.48
CA TYR A 21 5.60 -17.67 -8.56
C TYR A 21 5.35 -17.30 -7.09
N LEU A 22 5.64 -16.05 -6.71
CA LEU A 22 5.10 -15.40 -5.53
C LEU A 22 4.17 -14.28 -5.99
N PRO A 23 2.87 -14.43 -5.78
CA PRO A 23 1.90 -13.50 -6.33
C PRO A 23 1.98 -12.12 -5.71
N ARG A 24 1.41 -11.16 -6.43
CA ARG A 24 1.23 -9.81 -5.95
C ARG A 24 0.10 -9.74 -4.93
N TYR A 25 0.35 -8.99 -3.87
CA TYR A 25 -0.64 -8.62 -2.88
C TYR A 25 -0.50 -7.13 -2.56
N GLY A 26 -1.56 -6.38 -2.68
CA GLY A 26 -1.62 -5.04 -2.10
C GLY A 26 -1.95 -5.12 -0.61
N TYR A 27 -1.39 -4.20 0.19
CA TYR A 27 -1.60 -4.24 1.64
C TYR A 27 -3.05 -3.98 2.07
N GLY A 28 -3.87 -3.38 1.22
CA GLY A 28 -5.30 -3.25 1.46
C GLY A 28 -6.01 -4.60 1.66
N THR A 29 -5.47 -5.69 1.08
CA THR A 29 -6.00 -7.05 1.23
C THR A 29 -5.71 -7.66 2.60
N LYS A 30 -4.81 -7.07 3.39
CA LYS A 30 -4.34 -7.59 4.68
C LYS A 30 -4.79 -6.75 5.88
N LEU A 31 -5.46 -5.64 5.67
CA LEU A 31 -5.90 -4.76 6.75
C LEU A 31 -6.90 -5.45 7.69
N GLN A 32 -7.77 -6.32 7.17
CA GLN A 32 -8.75 -7.03 8.01
C GLN A 32 -8.10 -7.95 9.04
N GLU A 33 -6.87 -8.42 8.81
CA GLU A 33 -6.14 -9.29 9.75
C GLU A 33 -5.83 -8.59 11.09
N TYR A 34 -5.86 -7.25 11.12
CA TYR A 34 -5.55 -6.42 12.29
C TYR A 34 -6.74 -5.60 12.79
N LEU A 35 -7.95 -6.00 12.43
CA LEU A 35 -9.18 -5.34 12.84
C LEU A 35 -10.15 -6.36 13.42
N ASP A 36 -10.92 -5.93 14.42
CA ASP A 36 -12.01 -6.74 14.94
C ASP A 36 -13.24 -6.73 14.01
N ASP A 37 -14.26 -7.51 14.37
CA ASP A 37 -15.47 -7.71 13.56
C ASP A 37 -16.39 -6.48 13.49
N GLU A 38 -16.11 -5.42 14.25
CA GLU A 38 -16.88 -4.17 14.20
C GLU A 38 -16.47 -3.29 13.01
N ILE A 39 -15.29 -3.53 12.43
CA ILE A 39 -14.81 -2.84 11.23
C ILE A 39 -14.70 -3.82 10.06
N ILE A 40 -15.42 -3.53 8.99
CA ILE A 40 -15.41 -4.34 7.77
C ILE A 40 -14.59 -3.62 6.67
N VAL A 41 -13.50 -4.22 6.24
CA VAL A 41 -12.67 -3.68 5.15
C VAL A 41 -13.37 -3.87 3.81
N LYS A 42 -13.57 -2.76 3.10
CA LYS A 42 -14.07 -2.70 1.72
C LYS A 42 -12.94 -2.25 0.79
N ASN A 43 -12.07 -3.20 0.46
CA ASN A 43 -10.96 -2.91 -0.44
C ASN A 43 -11.43 -2.93 -1.89
N ILE A 44 -11.49 -1.75 -2.49
CA ILE A 44 -11.88 -1.52 -3.89
C ILE A 44 -10.75 -0.82 -4.67
N ALA A 45 -9.52 -0.88 -4.18
CA ALA A 45 -8.36 -0.36 -4.87
C ALA A 45 -8.11 -1.12 -6.19
N LEU A 46 -7.64 -0.41 -7.22
CA LEU A 46 -7.46 -0.96 -8.56
C LEU A 46 -6.03 -0.78 -9.08
N SER A 47 -5.47 -1.88 -9.58
CA SER A 47 -4.15 -1.87 -10.22
C SER A 47 -4.10 -0.91 -11.41
N GLY A 48 -3.00 -0.15 -11.50
CA GLY A 48 -2.73 0.76 -12.62
C GLY A 48 -3.50 2.08 -12.59
N ARG A 49 -4.30 2.34 -11.56
CA ARG A 49 -5.09 3.59 -11.46
C ARG A 49 -4.35 4.66 -10.66
N SER A 50 -4.43 5.89 -11.17
CA SER A 50 -4.07 7.10 -10.44
C SER A 50 -5.29 7.68 -9.73
N SER A 51 -5.09 8.69 -8.88
CA SER A 51 -6.19 9.42 -8.24
C SER A 51 -7.17 10.05 -9.25
N LYS A 52 -6.68 10.35 -10.46
CA LYS A 52 -7.46 10.86 -11.58
C LYS A 52 -8.17 9.74 -12.32
N SER A 53 -7.44 8.73 -12.82
CA SER A 53 -8.03 7.69 -13.68
C SER A 53 -8.99 6.76 -12.93
N TYR A 54 -8.83 6.59 -11.62
CA TYR A 54 -9.77 5.82 -10.80
C TYR A 54 -11.21 6.38 -10.83
N THR A 55 -11.38 7.68 -11.06
CA THR A 55 -12.71 8.32 -11.09
C THR A 55 -13.60 7.85 -12.27
N THR A 56 -13.00 7.19 -13.25
CA THR A 56 -13.74 6.63 -14.41
C THR A 56 -14.14 5.17 -14.22
N GLU A 57 -13.74 4.54 -13.13
CA GLU A 57 -14.01 3.13 -12.84
C GLU A 57 -15.37 2.92 -12.14
N PRO A 58 -16.02 1.77 -12.33
CA PRO A 58 -17.25 1.43 -11.61
C PRO A 58 -17.10 1.43 -10.09
N GLU A 59 -15.91 1.08 -9.58
CA GLU A 59 -15.56 1.07 -8.16
C GLU A 59 -15.65 2.47 -7.55
N TYR A 60 -15.38 3.52 -8.32
CA TYR A 60 -15.56 4.89 -7.84
C TYR A 60 -17.03 5.21 -7.56
N GLN A 61 -17.95 4.76 -8.41
CA GLN A 61 -19.39 4.91 -8.16
C GLN A 61 -19.84 4.05 -6.96
N THR A 62 -19.27 2.86 -6.81
CA THR A 62 -19.48 2.01 -5.62
C THR A 62 -19.04 2.72 -4.35
N LEU A 63 -17.89 3.38 -4.36
CA LEU A 63 -17.42 4.20 -3.25
C LEU A 63 -18.41 5.30 -2.92
N LEU A 64 -18.77 6.14 -3.90
CA LEU A 64 -19.63 7.30 -3.70
C LEU A 64 -21.01 6.94 -3.15
N SER A 65 -21.59 5.83 -3.63
CA SER A 65 -22.91 5.36 -3.19
C SER A 65 -22.86 4.55 -1.89
N GLY A 66 -21.70 4.00 -1.54
CA GLY A 66 -21.55 3.08 -0.42
C GLY A 66 -21.11 3.72 0.88
N MET A 67 -20.33 4.81 0.82
CA MET A 67 -19.87 5.53 2.01
C MET A 67 -21.03 6.05 2.85
N LYS A 68 -20.91 5.91 4.16
CA LYS A 68 -21.92 6.35 5.13
C LYS A 68 -21.27 7.14 6.24
N LYS A 69 -22.12 7.85 6.98
CA LYS A 69 -21.71 8.49 8.23
C LYS A 69 -21.05 7.46 9.15
N ASP A 70 -19.95 7.87 9.76
CA ASP A 70 -19.11 7.11 10.69
C ASP A 70 -18.30 5.96 10.06
N ASP A 71 -18.32 5.81 8.73
CA ASP A 71 -17.36 4.99 7.99
C ASP A 71 -15.98 5.70 7.91
N TYR A 72 -14.96 4.96 7.47
CA TYR A 72 -13.60 5.45 7.25
C TYR A 72 -13.19 5.23 5.80
N LEU A 73 -12.30 6.09 5.27
CA LEU A 73 -11.77 5.98 3.91
C LEU A 73 -10.24 6.12 3.90
N ILE A 74 -9.52 5.04 3.63
CA ILE A 74 -8.10 5.08 3.29
C ILE A 74 -7.95 5.47 1.82
N ILE A 75 -7.11 6.49 1.56
CA ILE A 75 -6.81 7.03 0.23
C ILE A 75 -5.31 6.84 -0.02
N GLY A 76 -4.94 5.88 -0.89
CA GLY A 76 -3.55 5.49 -1.15
C GLY A 76 -3.20 5.51 -2.64
N PHE A 77 -2.94 6.68 -3.20
CA PHE A 77 -2.51 6.89 -4.58
C PHE A 77 -1.09 7.49 -4.64
N GLY A 78 -0.51 7.50 -5.83
CA GLY A 78 0.79 8.12 -6.11
C GLY A 78 1.59 7.40 -7.18
N HIS A 79 1.66 6.05 -7.12
CA HIS A 79 2.46 5.25 -8.06
C HIS A 79 2.10 5.42 -9.53
N ASN A 80 0.88 5.82 -9.84
CA ASN A 80 0.42 6.05 -11.20
C ASN A 80 0.20 7.53 -11.51
N ASP A 81 0.00 8.35 -10.51
CA ASP A 81 -0.12 9.80 -10.64
C ASP A 81 1.17 10.44 -11.18
N GLU A 82 2.32 9.85 -10.83
CA GLU A 82 3.65 10.27 -11.31
C GLU A 82 4.00 9.81 -12.74
N LYS A 83 3.15 8.98 -13.38
CA LYS A 83 3.39 8.48 -14.74
C LYS A 83 3.13 9.56 -15.79
N THR A 84 4.02 9.63 -16.77
CA THR A 84 3.94 10.60 -17.88
C THR A 84 2.95 10.18 -18.97
N GLU A 85 1.72 9.87 -18.56
CA GLU A 85 0.61 9.44 -19.41
C GLU A 85 -0.64 10.27 -19.06
N ASN A 86 -1.23 10.90 -20.06
CA ASN A 86 -2.29 11.91 -19.90
C ASN A 86 -3.52 11.42 -19.10
N ASP A 87 -3.86 10.16 -19.21
CA ASP A 87 -4.98 9.57 -18.49
C ASP A 87 -4.72 9.38 -17.00
N ARG A 88 -3.44 9.21 -16.60
CA ARG A 88 -3.02 8.95 -15.21
C ARG A 88 -2.37 10.15 -14.54
N TYR A 89 -1.61 10.93 -15.30
CA TYR A 89 -0.80 12.00 -14.74
C TYR A 89 -1.60 13.03 -13.96
N THR A 90 -1.09 13.38 -12.79
CA THR A 90 -1.43 14.58 -12.01
C THR A 90 -0.15 15.28 -11.61
N GLN A 91 -0.14 16.62 -11.60
CA GLN A 91 1.06 17.37 -11.24
C GLN A 91 1.37 17.22 -9.75
N GLY A 92 2.58 16.73 -9.41
CA GLY A 92 2.98 16.50 -8.01
C GLY A 92 3.13 17.78 -7.17
N GLU A 93 3.35 18.92 -7.82
CA GLU A 93 3.44 20.21 -7.14
C GLU A 93 2.16 21.04 -7.33
N GLY A 94 1.87 21.89 -6.35
CA GLY A 94 0.71 22.76 -6.31
C GLY A 94 -0.26 22.41 -5.18
N ASP A 95 -1.25 23.29 -4.98
CA ASP A 95 -2.21 23.16 -3.89
C ASP A 95 -3.48 22.41 -4.32
N TYR A 96 -4.33 22.12 -3.32
CA TYR A 96 -5.59 21.39 -3.53
C TYR A 96 -6.71 22.23 -4.16
N LEU A 97 -6.50 23.50 -4.42
CA LEU A 97 -7.42 24.39 -5.13
C LEU A 97 -7.08 24.52 -6.61
N THR A 98 -5.86 24.12 -6.99
CA THR A 98 -5.38 24.22 -8.37
C THR A 98 -5.69 22.95 -9.17
N GLN A 99 -6.61 23.06 -10.11
CA GLN A 99 -7.00 21.95 -10.98
C GLN A 99 -5.78 21.35 -11.72
N GLY A 100 -5.73 20.01 -11.80
CA GLY A 100 -4.66 19.27 -12.45
C GLY A 100 -3.52 18.87 -11.51
N THR A 101 -3.47 19.40 -10.28
CA THR A 101 -2.51 18.97 -9.27
C THR A 101 -2.96 17.66 -8.61
N PHE A 102 -2.01 16.92 -8.07
CA PHE A 102 -2.26 15.71 -7.30
C PHE A 102 -3.09 16.02 -6.05
N ALA A 103 -2.73 17.09 -5.33
CA ALA A 103 -3.48 17.55 -4.16
C ALA A 103 -4.94 17.88 -4.49
N PHE A 104 -5.20 18.56 -5.62
CA PHE A 104 -6.57 18.81 -6.09
C PHE A 104 -7.33 17.51 -6.37
N SER A 105 -6.70 16.56 -7.05
CA SER A 105 -7.34 15.28 -7.38
C SER A 105 -7.74 14.52 -6.10
N LEU A 106 -6.86 14.44 -5.11
CA LEU A 106 -7.14 13.79 -3.82
C LEU A 106 -8.27 14.52 -3.05
N TYR A 107 -8.20 15.85 -3.00
CA TYR A 107 -9.20 16.65 -2.29
C TYR A 107 -10.57 16.57 -2.95
N ASN A 108 -10.66 16.93 -4.23
CA ASN A 108 -11.94 17.06 -4.91
C ASN A 108 -12.66 15.73 -5.12
N ASN A 109 -11.90 14.67 -5.44
CA ASN A 109 -12.49 13.39 -5.80
C ASN A 109 -12.73 12.47 -4.61
N TYR A 110 -11.99 12.62 -3.51
CA TYR A 110 -12.06 11.65 -2.39
C TYR A 110 -12.35 12.32 -1.06
N ILE A 111 -11.51 13.28 -0.62
CA ILE A 111 -11.61 13.86 0.73
C ILE A 111 -12.94 14.59 0.90
N LYS A 112 -13.25 15.49 -0.01
CA LYS A 112 -14.50 16.25 0.01
C LYS A 112 -15.72 15.33 -0.04
N LYS A 113 -15.67 14.27 -0.86
CA LYS A 113 -16.76 13.27 -0.97
C LYS A 113 -16.94 12.46 0.30
N ALA A 114 -15.85 12.05 0.93
CA ALA A 114 -15.91 11.38 2.23
C ALA A 114 -16.53 12.28 3.30
N GLN A 115 -16.08 13.53 3.39
CA GLN A 115 -16.60 14.50 4.35
C GLN A 115 -18.10 14.81 4.13
N GLU A 116 -18.52 14.96 2.88
CA GLU A 116 -19.93 15.13 2.50
C GLU A 116 -20.81 13.94 2.92
N ALA A 117 -20.26 12.71 2.91
CA ALA A 117 -20.92 11.51 3.38
C ALA A 117 -20.86 11.30 4.91
N GLY A 118 -20.10 12.12 5.63
CA GLY A 118 -19.82 11.94 7.06
C GLY A 118 -18.83 10.80 7.34
N CYS A 119 -18.06 10.39 6.33
CA CYS A 119 -17.00 9.39 6.39
C CYS A 119 -15.67 10.08 6.74
N THR A 120 -14.83 9.46 7.57
CA THR A 120 -13.55 10.01 8.00
C THR A 120 -12.45 9.64 7.01
N PRO A 121 -11.86 10.61 6.26
CA PRO A 121 -10.76 10.34 5.34
C PRO A 121 -9.43 10.18 6.08
N ILE A 122 -8.60 9.25 5.57
CA ILE A 122 -7.24 8.96 6.04
C ILE A 122 -6.34 8.93 4.80
N LEU A 123 -5.35 9.80 4.76
CA LEU A 123 -4.39 9.87 3.67
C LEU A 123 -3.21 8.93 3.93
N CYS A 124 -2.84 8.14 2.93
CA CYS A 124 -1.62 7.32 2.95
C CYS A 124 -0.67 7.81 1.86
N THR A 125 0.59 8.10 2.21
CA THR A 125 1.63 8.29 1.19
C THR A 125 1.96 6.96 0.50
N PRO A 126 2.43 6.96 -0.76
CA PRO A 126 2.76 5.72 -1.46
C PRO A 126 3.93 4.99 -0.77
N ILE A 127 3.89 3.65 -0.79
CA ILE A 127 5.03 2.82 -0.33
C ILE A 127 6.21 2.98 -1.29
N VAL A 128 7.45 2.83 -0.79
CA VAL A 128 8.65 2.91 -1.63
C VAL A 128 8.73 1.74 -2.62
N ARG A 129 9.58 1.88 -3.62
CA ARG A 129 9.93 0.84 -4.60
C ARG A 129 11.39 0.47 -4.52
N ARG A 130 11.73 -0.73 -4.97
CA ARG A 130 13.10 -1.05 -5.33
C ARG A 130 13.45 -0.36 -6.65
N SER A 131 14.72 -0.08 -6.87
CA SER A 131 15.17 0.56 -8.10
C SER A 131 15.12 -0.41 -9.30
N PRO A 132 15.19 0.09 -10.54
CA PRO A 132 15.15 -0.77 -11.74
C PRO A 132 16.27 -1.81 -11.83
N ASP A 133 17.40 -1.59 -11.15
CA ASP A 133 18.51 -2.54 -11.06
C ASP A 133 18.22 -3.73 -10.12
N GLY A 134 17.03 -3.77 -9.53
CA GLY A 134 16.60 -4.84 -8.66
C GLY A 134 17.08 -4.73 -7.23
N LYS A 135 17.49 -3.55 -6.76
CA LYS A 135 17.97 -3.30 -5.39
C LYS A 135 17.24 -2.14 -4.74
N TRP A 136 17.32 -2.08 -3.43
CA TRP A 136 16.95 -0.87 -2.70
C TRP A 136 18.17 0.07 -2.63
N ASN A 137 17.99 1.33 -3.05
CA ASN A 137 19.05 2.34 -3.06
C ASN A 137 18.68 3.65 -2.32
N GLY A 138 17.53 3.66 -1.64
CA GLY A 138 17.07 4.83 -0.88
C GLY A 138 16.46 5.97 -1.71
N GLN A 139 16.36 5.85 -3.03
CA GLN A 139 16.00 6.97 -3.91
C GLN A 139 14.59 6.87 -4.53
N MET A 140 13.95 5.71 -4.46
CA MET A 140 12.64 5.49 -5.09
C MET A 140 11.50 5.96 -4.19
N LEU A 141 11.46 7.26 -3.90
CA LEU A 141 10.59 7.93 -2.94
C LEU A 141 9.45 8.73 -3.59
N HIS A 142 9.11 8.46 -4.84
CA HIS A 142 8.04 9.17 -5.58
C HIS A 142 8.29 10.69 -5.73
N VAL A 143 9.57 11.03 -5.90
CA VAL A 143 10.01 12.37 -6.29
C VAL A 143 10.49 12.27 -7.73
N THR A 144 9.81 12.94 -8.65
CA THR A 144 10.06 12.83 -10.08
C THR A 144 10.55 14.15 -10.68
N ALA A 145 11.53 14.05 -11.56
CA ALA A 145 11.98 15.18 -12.35
C ALA A 145 10.99 15.52 -13.49
N PRO A 146 10.99 16.74 -14.01
CA PRO A 146 10.23 17.08 -15.21
C PRO A 146 10.63 16.23 -16.43
N VAL A 147 9.65 15.79 -17.21
CA VAL A 147 9.84 15.04 -18.46
C VAL A 147 8.89 15.58 -19.52
N GLY A 148 9.41 16.22 -20.55
CA GLY A 148 8.59 16.88 -21.58
C GLY A 148 7.67 17.94 -20.98
N GLU A 149 6.37 17.82 -21.20
CA GLU A 149 5.33 18.69 -20.63
C GLU A 149 4.94 18.35 -19.19
N TYR A 150 5.38 17.20 -18.67
CA TYR A 150 5.07 16.72 -17.33
C TYR A 150 6.04 17.32 -16.32
N LYS A 151 5.53 18.11 -15.39
CA LYS A 151 6.38 18.87 -14.45
C LYS A 151 7.02 18.01 -13.37
N GLY A 152 6.51 16.79 -13.15
CA GLY A 152 6.94 15.96 -12.02
C GLY A 152 6.52 16.53 -10.67
N GLY A 153 7.30 16.25 -9.64
CA GLY A 153 7.12 16.78 -8.29
C GLY A 153 7.35 15.75 -7.19
N ASP A 154 7.12 16.17 -5.95
CA ASP A 154 7.20 15.34 -4.74
C ASP A 154 5.80 14.92 -4.29
N TYR A 155 5.37 13.73 -4.69
CA TYR A 155 4.03 13.22 -4.42
C TYR A 155 3.77 12.96 -2.93
N PRO A 156 4.68 12.33 -2.17
CA PRO A 156 4.53 12.23 -0.71
C PRO A 156 4.42 13.59 -0.01
N LYS A 157 5.22 14.57 -0.43
CA LYS A 157 5.14 15.93 0.13
C LYS A 157 3.78 16.55 -0.12
N ALA A 158 3.21 16.39 -1.33
CA ALA A 158 1.88 16.90 -1.65
C ALA A 158 0.81 16.33 -0.72
N ILE A 159 0.88 15.03 -0.40
CA ILE A 159 -0.03 14.39 0.57
C ILE A 159 0.18 14.93 1.99
N ARG A 160 1.45 15.05 2.44
CA ARG A 160 1.77 15.60 3.78
C ARG A 160 1.27 17.03 3.95
N ASP A 161 1.47 17.85 2.93
CA ASP A 161 1.02 19.24 2.94
C ASP A 161 -0.51 19.33 2.94
N LEU A 162 -1.18 18.50 2.13
CA LEU A 162 -2.64 18.43 2.09
C LEU A 162 -3.23 17.97 3.43
N ALA A 163 -2.67 16.93 4.03
CA ALA A 163 -3.09 16.42 5.34
C ALA A 163 -3.00 17.51 6.41
N ARG A 164 -1.88 18.25 6.44
CA ARG A 164 -1.65 19.35 7.38
C ARG A 164 -2.62 20.51 7.14
N GLN A 165 -2.81 20.93 5.89
CA GLN A 165 -3.70 22.04 5.54
C GLN A 165 -5.16 21.77 5.89
N LEU A 166 -5.61 20.55 5.75
CA LEU A 166 -6.99 20.14 5.98
C LEU A 166 -7.21 19.45 7.33
N ASN A 167 -6.16 19.33 8.14
CA ASN A 167 -6.18 18.61 9.42
C ASN A 167 -6.77 17.20 9.29
N ILE A 168 -6.25 16.43 8.34
CA ILE A 168 -6.66 15.04 8.06
C ILE A 168 -5.59 14.08 8.56
N ALA A 169 -6.01 12.94 9.08
CA ALA A 169 -5.12 11.86 9.51
C ALA A 169 -4.19 11.43 8.35
N LEU A 170 -2.89 11.37 8.65
CA LEU A 170 -1.84 11.01 7.70
C LEU A 170 -1.10 9.77 8.15
N VAL A 171 -1.04 8.76 7.30
CA VAL A 171 -0.15 7.60 7.43
C VAL A 171 1.00 7.76 6.45
N ASP A 172 2.18 8.06 6.95
CA ASP A 172 3.36 8.31 6.10
C ASP A 172 4.04 7.00 5.68
N MET A 173 3.36 6.24 4.82
CA MET A 173 3.85 4.96 4.35
C MET A 173 5.20 5.06 3.62
N THR A 174 5.48 6.18 2.93
CA THR A 174 6.78 6.38 2.28
C THR A 174 7.91 6.36 3.29
N MET A 175 7.79 7.09 4.40
CA MET A 175 8.84 7.11 5.43
C MET A 175 8.94 5.79 6.18
N MET A 176 7.81 5.18 6.53
CA MET A 176 7.78 3.92 7.27
C MET A 176 8.38 2.77 6.44
N THR A 177 8.01 2.67 5.18
CA THR A 177 8.57 1.63 4.29
C THR A 177 10.01 1.92 3.90
N LYS A 178 10.41 3.20 3.76
CA LYS A 178 11.81 3.58 3.59
C LYS A 178 12.65 3.10 4.77
N GLU A 179 12.24 3.38 6.00
CA GLU A 179 12.96 2.97 7.19
C GLU A 179 13.10 1.44 7.27
N MET A 180 12.02 0.72 6.99
CA MET A 180 12.04 -0.74 6.91
C MET A 180 13.03 -1.23 5.86
N TYR A 181 13.02 -0.66 4.65
CA TYR A 181 13.92 -1.07 3.57
C TYR A 181 15.38 -0.72 3.87
N ASP A 182 15.66 0.42 4.52
CA ASP A 182 17.00 0.80 4.96
C ASP A 182 17.56 -0.22 5.97
N ARG A 183 16.71 -0.73 6.88
CA ARG A 183 17.11 -1.76 7.86
C ARG A 183 17.37 -3.11 7.20
N LEU A 184 16.54 -3.50 6.22
CA LEU A 184 16.72 -4.74 5.48
C LEU A 184 17.97 -4.69 4.59
N GLY A 185 18.22 -3.54 3.96
CA GLY A 185 19.30 -3.32 3.04
C GLY A 185 18.99 -3.66 1.60
N ALA A 186 19.95 -3.42 0.71
CA ALA A 186 19.77 -3.36 -0.72
C ALA A 186 19.20 -4.65 -1.34
N ASP A 187 19.66 -5.79 -0.86
CA ASP A 187 19.33 -7.09 -1.48
C ASP A 187 18.11 -7.74 -0.81
N GLU A 188 18.03 -7.73 0.52
CA GLU A 188 17.03 -8.48 1.27
C GLU A 188 15.61 -7.95 1.14
N THR A 189 15.42 -6.71 0.70
CA THR A 189 14.09 -6.18 0.38
C THR A 189 13.35 -7.00 -0.68
N LEU A 190 14.08 -7.77 -1.51
CA LEU A 190 13.47 -8.66 -2.50
C LEU A 190 12.48 -9.67 -1.89
N TYR A 191 12.68 -10.06 -0.62
CA TYR A 191 11.81 -11.04 0.06
C TYR A 191 10.41 -10.49 0.41
N LEU A 192 10.23 -9.18 0.36
CA LEU A 192 8.91 -8.54 0.51
C LEU A 192 8.18 -8.36 -0.83
N HIS A 193 8.85 -8.64 -1.95
CA HIS A 193 8.32 -8.38 -3.28
C HIS A 193 7.72 -9.62 -3.95
N ALA A 194 6.83 -9.37 -4.90
CA ALA A 194 6.28 -10.42 -5.75
C ALA A 194 7.33 -10.93 -6.75
N TRP A 195 7.29 -12.23 -7.04
CA TRP A 195 8.24 -12.86 -7.94
C TRP A 195 7.52 -13.45 -9.15
N PRO A 196 7.74 -12.91 -10.35
CA PRO A 196 7.14 -13.46 -11.57
C PRO A 196 7.60 -14.88 -11.87
N SER A 197 8.82 -15.24 -11.46
CA SER A 197 9.42 -16.56 -11.67
C SER A 197 10.13 -17.04 -10.38
N ASP A 198 10.59 -18.29 -10.40
CA ASP A 198 11.38 -18.92 -9.32
C ASP A 198 12.80 -18.38 -9.18
N LYS A 199 13.21 -17.45 -10.04
CA LYS A 199 14.54 -16.82 -9.98
C LYS A 199 14.49 -15.60 -9.09
N ALA A 200 15.35 -15.57 -8.06
CA ALA A 200 15.42 -14.49 -7.09
C ALA A 200 15.73 -13.11 -7.71
N ILE A 201 16.34 -13.07 -8.90
CA ILE A 201 16.62 -11.84 -9.65
C ILE A 201 15.41 -11.33 -10.44
N SER A 202 14.37 -12.14 -10.56
CA SER A 202 13.16 -11.84 -11.34
C SER A 202 12.03 -11.37 -10.45
N VAL A 203 12.30 -10.39 -9.56
CA VAL A 203 11.29 -9.82 -8.68
C VAL A 203 10.62 -8.60 -9.30
N ASP A 204 9.38 -8.39 -8.90
CA ASP A 204 8.66 -7.16 -9.19
C ASP A 204 9.16 -6.06 -8.22
N ASN A 205 9.81 -5.03 -8.75
CA ASN A 205 10.39 -3.98 -7.92
C ASN A 205 9.37 -3.00 -7.33
N THR A 206 8.11 -3.13 -7.70
CA THR A 206 7.02 -2.26 -7.24
C THR A 206 6.06 -2.98 -6.30
N HIS A 207 5.62 -4.19 -6.69
CA HIS A 207 4.54 -4.87 -5.99
C HIS A 207 5.08 -5.85 -4.95
N THR A 208 4.40 -5.90 -3.82
CA THR A 208 4.74 -6.80 -2.72
C THR A 208 4.09 -8.17 -2.90
N ASN A 209 4.70 -9.19 -2.29
CA ASN A 209 4.09 -10.47 -2.05
C ASN A 209 3.22 -10.42 -0.78
N VAL A 210 2.67 -11.54 -0.35
CA VAL A 210 1.81 -11.61 0.85
C VAL A 210 2.50 -11.11 2.12
N TRP A 211 3.80 -11.33 2.26
CA TRP A 211 4.59 -10.83 3.39
C TRP A 211 4.73 -9.33 3.40
N GLY A 212 5.16 -8.78 2.27
CA GLY A 212 5.24 -7.34 2.13
C GLY A 212 3.88 -6.66 2.34
N ALA A 213 2.80 -7.29 1.85
CA ALA A 213 1.45 -6.80 2.09
C ALA A 213 1.06 -6.83 3.57
N ARG A 214 1.37 -7.90 4.32
CA ARG A 214 1.12 -7.99 5.76
C ARG A 214 1.91 -6.97 6.55
N VAL A 215 3.22 -6.82 6.26
CA VAL A 215 4.04 -5.79 6.91
C VAL A 215 3.50 -4.40 6.66
N ASN A 216 3.15 -4.09 5.42
CA ASN A 216 2.61 -2.78 5.07
C ASN A 216 1.25 -2.52 5.73
N ALA A 217 0.38 -3.52 5.83
CA ALA A 217 -0.88 -3.42 6.56
C ALA A 217 -0.65 -3.19 8.06
N TYR A 218 0.30 -3.92 8.65
CA TYR A 218 0.75 -3.71 10.03
C TYR A 218 1.21 -2.27 10.26
N LEU A 219 2.13 -1.77 9.42
CA LEU A 219 2.64 -0.40 9.52
C LEU A 219 1.50 0.63 9.42
N CYS A 220 0.62 0.45 8.42
CA CYS A 220 -0.51 1.35 8.20
C CYS A 220 -1.43 1.44 9.43
N LEU A 221 -1.86 0.29 9.97
CA LEU A 221 -2.78 0.26 11.12
C LEU A 221 -2.09 0.61 12.43
N SER A 222 -0.79 0.32 12.59
CA SER A 222 0.00 0.80 13.73
C SER A 222 0.01 2.32 13.80
N GLU A 223 0.22 2.98 12.65
CA GLU A 223 0.23 4.44 12.61
C GLU A 223 -1.17 5.03 12.81
N ILE A 224 -2.21 4.44 12.24
CA ILE A 224 -3.61 4.84 12.52
C ILE A 224 -3.92 4.74 14.02
N LYS A 225 -3.42 3.70 14.70
CA LYS A 225 -3.55 3.54 16.14
C LYS A 225 -2.79 4.60 16.92
N ASN A 226 -1.55 4.92 16.50
CA ASN A 226 -0.72 5.96 17.11
C ASN A 226 -1.33 7.35 16.97
N ILE A 227 -1.85 7.68 15.81
CA ILE A 227 -2.55 8.96 15.54
C ILE A 227 -3.80 9.07 16.41
N GLY A 228 -4.43 7.96 16.78
CA GLY A 228 -5.66 7.95 17.54
C GLY A 228 -6.88 8.35 16.72
N VAL A 229 -7.02 7.81 15.50
CA VAL A 229 -8.19 8.08 14.65
C VAL A 229 -9.46 7.67 15.39
N GLU A 230 -10.30 8.65 15.68
CA GLU A 230 -11.47 8.50 16.53
C GLU A 230 -12.39 7.37 16.06
N GLY A 231 -12.73 6.48 17.00
CA GLY A 231 -13.62 5.35 16.75
C GLY A 231 -12.99 4.19 15.96
N LEU A 232 -11.89 4.41 15.17
CA LEU A 232 -11.20 3.34 14.45
C LEU A 232 -10.09 2.70 15.28
N SER A 233 -9.30 3.54 15.98
CA SER A 233 -8.12 3.07 16.72
C SER A 233 -8.42 2.02 17.79
N ASN A 234 -9.63 2.03 18.35
CA ASN A 234 -10.06 1.06 19.37
C ASN A 234 -10.36 -0.34 18.79
N HIS A 235 -10.57 -0.42 17.48
CA HIS A 235 -10.87 -1.65 16.75
C HIS A 235 -9.64 -2.28 16.11
N ILE A 236 -8.46 -1.67 16.30
CA ILE A 236 -7.19 -2.21 15.79
C ILE A 236 -6.62 -3.17 16.83
N THR A 237 -6.52 -4.44 16.44
CA THR A 237 -6.13 -5.58 17.28
C THR A 237 -5.02 -6.39 16.61
N GLY A 238 -4.42 -7.34 17.32
CA GLY A 238 -3.45 -8.28 16.75
C GLY A 238 -2.07 -7.73 16.42
N LEU A 239 -1.84 -6.44 16.61
CA LEU A 239 -0.53 -5.82 16.33
C LEU A 239 0.57 -6.34 17.26
N GLU A 240 0.21 -6.77 18.46
CA GLU A 240 1.13 -7.32 19.45
C GLU A 240 1.67 -8.71 19.07
N ASN A 241 1.03 -9.38 18.12
CA ASN A 241 1.41 -10.71 17.65
C ASN A 241 2.38 -10.68 16.47
N ASP A 242 2.57 -9.51 15.86
CA ASP A 242 3.44 -9.32 14.70
C ASP A 242 4.57 -8.35 15.04
N ALA A 243 5.78 -8.69 14.63
CA ALA A 243 6.90 -7.79 14.78
C ALA A 243 6.82 -6.64 13.77
N PRO A 244 7.08 -5.39 14.20
CA PRO A 244 6.95 -4.22 13.32
C PRO A 244 7.96 -4.21 12.19
N MET A 245 9.13 -4.84 12.38
CA MET A 245 10.22 -4.87 11.40
C MET A 245 10.91 -6.21 11.41
N PRO A 246 11.02 -6.88 10.27
CA PRO A 246 11.80 -8.11 10.18
C PRO A 246 13.27 -7.87 10.43
N SER A 247 13.91 -8.78 11.17
CA SER A 247 15.35 -8.74 11.40
C SER A 247 16.11 -9.25 10.17
N LYS A 248 17.09 -8.48 9.72
CA LYS A 248 17.97 -8.86 8.62
C LYS A 248 18.64 -10.22 8.80
N LYS A 249 18.97 -10.60 10.05
CA LYS A 249 19.68 -11.84 10.37
C LYS A 249 18.86 -13.11 10.14
N LYS A 250 17.54 -13.01 10.14
CA LYS A 250 16.63 -14.15 10.09
C LYS A 250 15.83 -14.24 8.79
N TYR A 251 16.23 -13.47 7.78
CA TYR A 251 15.67 -13.59 6.47
C TYR A 251 16.00 -14.95 5.87
N PHE A 252 14.96 -15.67 5.46
CA PHE A 252 15.14 -16.87 4.67
C PHE A 252 15.56 -16.52 3.26
N LYS A 253 16.62 -17.14 2.79
CA LYS A 253 16.89 -17.20 1.36
C LYS A 253 16.03 -18.28 0.76
N PRO A 254 15.59 -18.15 -0.50
CA PRO A 254 14.95 -19.23 -1.22
C PRO A 254 15.80 -20.49 -1.11
N SER A 255 15.18 -21.61 -0.79
CA SER A 255 15.89 -22.87 -0.83
C SER A 255 16.29 -23.16 -2.27
N GLU A 256 17.58 -23.38 -2.53
CA GLU A 256 18.07 -23.77 -3.85
C GLU A 256 17.47 -25.10 -4.34
N THR A 257 16.95 -25.88 -3.40
CA THR A 257 16.28 -27.17 -3.68
C THR A 257 14.79 -27.02 -3.93
N TYR A 258 14.21 -25.87 -3.62
CA TYR A 258 12.79 -25.65 -3.83
C TYR A 258 12.49 -25.37 -5.30
N LYS A 259 11.73 -26.27 -5.92
CA LYS A 259 11.21 -26.10 -7.28
C LYS A 259 9.70 -25.98 -7.18
N PRO A 260 9.13 -24.77 -7.32
CA PRO A 260 7.70 -24.63 -7.38
C PRO A 260 7.17 -25.33 -8.63
N THR A 261 6.15 -26.10 -8.48
CA THR A 261 5.55 -26.83 -9.60
C THR A 261 4.58 -25.96 -10.36
N VAL A 262 3.63 -25.37 -9.73
CA VAL A 262 2.68 -24.39 -10.31
C VAL A 262 2.16 -23.57 -9.15
N PHE A 263 2.05 -22.27 -9.35
CA PHE A 263 1.32 -21.45 -8.41
C PHE A 263 -0.17 -21.78 -8.47
N ASP A 264 -0.75 -22.11 -7.33
CA ASP A 264 -2.18 -22.34 -7.19
C ASP A 264 -2.80 -21.14 -6.45
N SER A 265 -3.56 -20.34 -7.18
CA SER A 265 -4.23 -19.15 -6.65
C SER A 265 -5.23 -19.45 -5.53
N ASN A 266 -5.67 -20.71 -5.40
CA ASN A 266 -6.57 -21.15 -4.33
C ASN A 266 -5.85 -21.57 -3.05
N LEU A 267 -4.50 -21.56 -3.02
CA LEU A 267 -3.77 -21.86 -1.81
C LEU A 267 -3.93 -20.73 -0.79
N SER A 268 -4.16 -21.12 0.46
CA SER A 268 -4.07 -20.20 1.60
C SER A 268 -2.65 -19.66 1.71
N ASP A 269 -2.50 -18.47 2.30
CA ASP A 269 -1.20 -17.83 2.50
C ASP A 269 -0.18 -18.77 3.17
N SER A 270 -0.59 -19.51 4.20
CA SER A 270 0.27 -20.49 4.86
C SER A 270 0.79 -21.58 3.91
N LYS A 271 -0.04 -22.06 3.00
CA LYS A 271 0.39 -23.07 2.02
C LYS A 271 1.30 -22.52 0.94
N ILE A 272 1.12 -21.26 0.55
CA ILE A 272 2.04 -20.56 -0.36
C ILE A 272 3.42 -20.50 0.29
N TRP A 273 3.50 -20.17 1.56
CA TRP A 273 4.76 -20.08 2.29
C TRP A 273 5.42 -21.42 2.50
N GLU A 274 4.66 -22.42 2.87
CA GLU A 274 5.18 -23.79 2.96
C GLU A 274 5.78 -24.27 1.64
N LYS A 275 5.13 -23.97 0.52
CA LYS A 275 5.62 -24.31 -0.81
C LYS A 275 6.81 -23.47 -1.25
N SER A 276 6.80 -22.18 -0.94
CA SER A 276 7.89 -21.28 -1.34
C SER A 276 9.18 -21.57 -0.61
N GLY A 277 9.13 -22.14 0.59
CA GLY A 277 10.30 -22.34 1.44
C GLY A 277 11.00 -21.05 1.86
N ILE A 278 10.40 -19.89 1.57
CA ILE A 278 11.02 -18.58 1.76
C ILE A 278 10.77 -18.06 3.16
N TRP A 279 9.54 -18.19 3.64
CA TRP A 279 9.14 -17.57 4.88
C TRP A 279 7.77 -18.05 5.34
N LYS A 280 7.54 -18.12 6.63
CA LYS A 280 6.24 -18.50 7.19
C LYS A 280 5.57 -17.32 7.85
N PRO A 281 4.26 -17.16 7.70
CA PRO A 281 3.51 -16.04 8.30
C PRO A 281 3.66 -15.91 9.84
N SER A 282 3.76 -17.03 10.51
CA SER A 282 3.99 -17.09 11.96
C SER A 282 5.38 -16.64 12.41
N VAL A 283 6.26 -16.31 11.48
CA VAL A 283 7.70 -16.14 11.73
C VAL A 283 8.09 -14.67 11.91
N PHE A 284 7.15 -13.72 11.87
CA PHE A 284 7.50 -12.33 12.21
C PHE A 284 8.09 -12.25 13.62
N GLY A 285 7.52 -12.97 14.59
CA GLY A 285 8.08 -13.11 15.92
C GLY A 285 9.45 -13.80 15.93
N ASP A 286 9.60 -14.87 15.17
CA ASP A 286 10.85 -15.65 15.10
C ASP A 286 11.97 -14.93 14.34
N ILE A 287 11.64 -13.93 13.53
CA ILE A 287 12.63 -13.10 12.84
C ILE A 287 13.25 -12.07 13.76
N MET A 288 12.58 -11.72 14.83
CA MET A 288 13.01 -10.67 15.75
C MET A 288 13.82 -11.20 16.92
N ASP A 289 13.75 -12.49 17.22
CA ASP A 289 14.56 -13.14 18.25
C ASP A 289 15.95 -13.49 17.72
#